data_f8b656c902b726f34800b78fa9dd3c1c
#
_entry.id   f8b656c902b726f34800b78fa9dd3c1c
#
_cell.length_a   1.000
_cell.length_b   1.000
_cell.length_c   1.000
_cell.angle_alpha   90.00
_cell.angle_beta   90.00
_cell.angle_gamma   90.00
#
_symmetry.space_group_name_H-M   'P 1'
#
loop_
_entity.id
_entity.type
_entity.pdbx_description
1 polymer ?
#
loop_
_entity_poly.entity_id
_entity_poly.type
_entity_poly.pdbx_seq_one_letter_code
_entity_poly.pdbx_strand_id
1 'polypeptide(L)'
;MVALTFTLRNSGEKSLWVHDIQGKLLTSSGELTSEAVSAVDFDRYYQAFPALKAGVQPALAPEDKLQTGQEIKRTVIVSFPVTLDAFNQRRSVSVAIQPYDQPVPVTLTK
;
A
#
# COMPACT_ATOMS: atom_id res chain seq x y z
N MET A 1 10.18 -6.88 -3.98
CA MET A 1 8.86 -6.40 -4.38
C MET A 1 7.80 -7.09 -3.56
N VAL A 2 6.83 -6.35 -3.07
CA VAL A 2 5.81 -6.86 -2.16
C VAL A 2 4.44 -6.37 -2.61
N ALA A 3 3.46 -7.29 -2.66
CA ALA A 3 2.06 -6.96 -2.88
C ALA A 3 1.33 -7.08 -1.54
N LEU A 4 0.75 -5.97 -1.07
CA LEU A 4 0.03 -5.90 0.19
C LEU A 4 -1.46 -5.67 -0.09
N THR A 5 -2.30 -6.60 0.38
CA THR A 5 -3.75 -6.49 0.26
C THR A 5 -4.33 -6.17 1.63
N PHE A 6 -5.22 -5.20 1.66
CA PHE A 6 -5.81 -4.73 2.91
C PHE A 6 -7.23 -4.22 2.70
N THR A 7 -7.92 -4.07 3.81
CA THR A 7 -9.27 -3.51 3.86
C THR A 7 -9.20 -2.08 4.42
N LEU A 8 -9.81 -1.14 3.70
CA LEU A 8 -9.93 0.25 4.12
C LEU A 8 -11.39 0.55 4.43
N ARG A 9 -11.63 1.24 5.53
CA ARG A 9 -12.95 1.71 5.92
C ARG A 9 -12.90 3.18 6.30
N ASN A 10 -13.84 3.94 5.76
CA ASN A 10 -14.03 5.33 6.16
C ASN A 10 -15.07 5.41 7.27
N SER A 11 -14.62 5.54 8.51
CA SER A 11 -15.50 5.70 9.68
C SER A 11 -15.75 7.17 10.05
N GLY A 12 -15.22 8.11 9.28
CA GLY A 12 -15.42 9.53 9.48
C GLY A 12 -16.74 10.04 8.95
N GLU A 13 -16.98 11.34 9.11
CA GLU A 13 -18.23 12.00 8.71
C GLU A 13 -18.20 12.54 7.29
N LYS A 14 -17.01 12.56 6.65
CA LYS A 14 -16.81 13.10 5.30
C LYS A 14 -16.17 12.05 4.41
N SER A 15 -16.44 12.15 3.09
CA SER A 15 -15.73 11.37 2.10
C SER A 15 -14.24 11.70 2.12
N LEU A 16 -13.41 10.68 1.87
CA LEU A 16 -11.96 10.83 1.76
C LEU A 16 -11.52 10.53 0.33
N TRP A 17 -10.49 11.25 -0.12
CA TRP A 17 -9.85 11.05 -1.41
C TRP A 17 -8.40 10.70 -1.18
N VAL A 18 -7.91 9.66 -1.83
CA VAL A 18 -6.52 9.26 -1.72
C VAL A 18 -5.64 10.23 -2.51
N HIS A 19 -4.61 10.79 -1.84
CA HIS A 19 -3.64 11.70 -2.46
C HIS A 19 -2.33 10.97 -2.78
N ASP A 20 -1.76 10.30 -1.78
CA ASP A 20 -0.46 9.65 -1.94
C ASP A 20 -0.43 8.32 -1.19
N ILE A 21 0.37 7.37 -1.70
CA ILE A 21 0.49 6.04 -1.13
C ILE A 21 1.97 5.68 -1.07
N GLN A 22 2.46 5.37 0.13
CA GLN A 22 3.85 4.98 0.34
C GLN A 22 3.94 3.67 1.13
N GLY A 23 4.90 2.82 0.75
CA GLY A 23 5.28 1.67 1.54
C GLY A 23 6.41 2.02 2.50
N LYS A 24 6.38 1.43 3.69
CA LYS A 24 7.42 1.59 4.71
C LYS A 24 7.87 0.23 5.20
N LEU A 25 9.19 0.04 5.24
CA LEU A 25 9.81 -1.18 5.74
C LEU A 25 10.69 -0.83 6.94
N LEU A 26 10.37 -1.38 8.09
CA LEU A 26 11.18 -1.19 9.30
C LEU A 26 12.09 -2.40 9.48
N THR A 27 13.40 -2.15 9.53
CA THR A 27 14.44 -3.17 9.74
C THR A 27 15.28 -2.80 10.95
N SER A 28 16.17 -3.69 11.34
CA SER A 28 17.15 -3.40 12.39
C SER A 28 18.11 -2.26 12.03
N SER A 29 18.25 -1.96 10.72
CA SER A 29 19.12 -0.89 10.21
C SER A 29 18.41 0.44 10.05
N GLY A 30 17.08 0.50 10.25
CA GLY A 30 16.29 1.71 10.08
C GLY A 30 15.04 1.50 9.23
N GLU A 31 14.42 2.62 8.84
CA GLU A 31 13.21 2.62 8.04
C GLU A 31 13.52 2.96 6.58
N LEU A 32 12.94 2.19 5.67
CA LEU A 32 12.97 2.46 4.23
C LEU A 32 11.57 2.83 3.76
N THR A 33 11.47 3.78 2.85
CA THR A 33 10.22 4.20 2.24
C THR A 33 10.30 4.03 0.73
N SER A 34 9.15 3.72 0.11
CA SER A 34 9.05 3.61 -1.34
C SER A 34 7.65 4.00 -1.79
N GLU A 35 7.57 4.71 -2.92
CA GLU A 35 6.29 5.02 -3.54
C GLU A 35 5.62 3.74 -4.03
N ALA A 36 4.29 3.69 -3.95
CA ALA A 36 3.52 2.58 -4.49
C ALA A 36 3.59 2.56 -6.01
N VAL A 37 3.61 1.36 -6.57
CA VAL A 37 3.55 1.15 -8.02
C VAL A 37 2.21 1.67 -8.55
N SER A 38 2.25 2.39 -9.68
CA SER A 38 1.04 2.89 -10.33
C SER A 38 0.13 1.74 -10.77
N ALA A 39 -1.18 1.93 -10.65
CA ALA A 39 -2.18 0.93 -11.04
C ALA A 39 -2.02 0.48 -12.49
N VAL A 40 -1.62 1.38 -13.40
CA VAL A 40 -1.44 1.05 -14.81
C VAL A 40 -0.27 0.11 -15.08
N ASP A 41 0.64 -0.02 -14.10
CA ASP A 41 1.82 -0.89 -14.21
C ASP A 41 1.61 -2.26 -13.57
N PHE A 42 0.48 -2.51 -12.90
CA PHE A 42 0.25 -3.76 -12.17
C PHE A 42 0.35 -4.99 -13.06
N ASP A 43 -0.27 -4.96 -14.24
CA ASP A 43 -0.23 -6.11 -15.17
C ASP A 43 1.19 -6.45 -15.60
N ARG A 44 2.01 -5.44 -15.83
CA ARG A 44 3.42 -5.65 -16.18
C ARG A 44 4.18 -6.35 -15.05
N TYR A 45 3.94 -5.96 -13.80
CA TYR A 45 4.57 -6.59 -12.66
C TYR A 45 4.05 -8.02 -12.43
N TYR A 46 2.77 -8.27 -12.69
CA TYR A 46 2.22 -9.63 -12.60
C TYR A 46 2.79 -10.55 -13.67
N GLN A 47 3.08 -10.03 -14.86
CA GLN A 47 3.73 -10.82 -15.92
C GLN A 47 5.17 -11.19 -15.53
N ALA A 48 5.91 -10.25 -14.95
CA ALA A 48 7.29 -10.48 -14.51
C ALA A 48 7.36 -11.36 -13.25
N PHE A 49 6.39 -11.24 -12.35
CA PHE A 49 6.35 -11.94 -11.06
C PHE A 49 4.97 -12.52 -10.81
N PRO A 50 4.60 -13.64 -11.45
CA PRO A 50 3.25 -14.19 -11.34
C PRO A 50 2.82 -14.51 -9.90
N ALA A 51 3.76 -14.80 -9.01
CA ALA A 51 3.46 -15.09 -7.61
C ALA A 51 2.81 -13.90 -6.88
N LEU A 52 3.02 -12.66 -7.35
CA LEU A 52 2.40 -11.48 -6.77
C LEU A 52 0.88 -11.47 -6.97
N LYS A 53 0.38 -12.18 -7.97
CA LYS A 53 -1.05 -12.15 -8.34
C LYS A 53 -1.94 -12.96 -7.39
N ALA A 54 -1.36 -13.81 -6.55
CA ALA A 54 -2.13 -14.66 -5.64
C ALA A 54 -2.85 -13.81 -4.59
N GLY A 55 -4.19 -13.88 -4.55
CA GLY A 55 -5.00 -13.21 -3.55
C GLY A 55 -5.12 -11.70 -3.69
N VAL A 56 -4.69 -11.11 -4.81
CA VAL A 56 -4.72 -9.65 -4.98
C VAL A 56 -6.12 -9.14 -5.27
N GLN A 57 -6.35 -7.89 -4.91
CA GLN A 57 -7.54 -7.10 -5.16
C GLN A 57 -7.20 -5.98 -6.14
N PRO A 58 -8.18 -5.19 -6.61
CA PRO A 58 -7.88 -4.03 -7.45
C PRO A 58 -6.87 -3.09 -6.77
N ALA A 59 -6.07 -2.40 -7.59
CA ALA A 59 -5.07 -1.47 -7.09
C ALA A 59 -5.71 -0.28 -6.39
N LEU A 60 -5.13 0.10 -5.23
CA LEU A 60 -5.42 1.42 -4.66
C LEU A 60 -4.64 2.46 -5.46
N ALA A 61 -5.30 3.53 -5.87
CA ALA A 61 -4.70 4.56 -6.71
C ALA A 61 -4.98 5.95 -6.16
N PRO A 62 -4.09 6.94 -6.42
CA PRO A 62 -4.42 8.33 -6.17
C PRO A 62 -5.75 8.70 -6.83
N GLU A 63 -6.49 9.61 -6.22
CA GLU A 63 -7.84 10.04 -6.60
C GLU A 63 -8.95 9.04 -6.30
N ASP A 64 -8.65 7.85 -5.76
CA ASP A 64 -9.68 6.95 -5.28
C ASP A 64 -10.46 7.60 -4.15
N LYS A 65 -11.80 7.48 -4.22
CA LYS A 65 -12.71 8.08 -3.24
C LYS A 65 -13.27 7.03 -2.30
N LEU A 66 -13.27 7.34 -1.01
CA LEU A 66 -13.89 6.52 0.02
C LEU A 66 -15.02 7.30 0.65
N GLN A 67 -16.26 6.89 0.39
CA GLN A 67 -17.43 7.52 0.99
C GLN A 67 -17.55 7.14 2.47
N THR A 68 -18.25 7.98 3.23
CA THR A 68 -18.54 7.70 4.64
C THR A 68 -19.19 6.33 4.80
N GLY A 69 -18.64 5.49 5.69
CA GLY A 69 -19.12 4.14 5.94
C GLY A 69 -18.72 3.12 4.90
N GLN A 70 -18.05 3.52 3.83
CA GLN A 70 -17.62 2.60 2.78
C GLN A 70 -16.41 1.77 3.25
N GLU A 71 -16.43 0.49 2.88
CA GLU A 71 -15.32 -0.43 3.10
C GLU A 71 -14.90 -1.01 1.76
N ILE A 72 -13.59 -0.98 1.47
CA ILE A 72 -13.03 -1.53 0.23
C ILE A 72 -11.82 -2.39 0.51
N LYS A 73 -11.58 -3.37 -0.37
CA LYS A 73 -10.34 -4.16 -0.38
C LYS A 73 -9.51 -3.76 -1.58
N ARG A 74 -8.24 -3.46 -1.34
CA ARG A 74 -7.32 -3.00 -2.39
C ARG A 74 -5.93 -3.56 -2.17
N THR A 75 -5.15 -3.58 -3.24
CA THR A 75 -3.76 -4.05 -3.22
C THR A 75 -2.82 -2.90 -3.57
N VAL A 76 -1.69 -2.85 -2.86
CA VAL A 76 -0.59 -1.92 -3.13
C VAL A 76 0.66 -2.75 -3.39
N ILE A 77 1.41 -2.42 -4.42
CA ILE A 77 2.71 -3.04 -4.72
C ILE A 77 3.81 -2.02 -4.44
N VAL A 78 4.79 -2.43 -3.66
CA VAL A 78 5.96 -1.61 -3.34
C VAL A 78 7.23 -2.42 -3.55
N SER A 79 8.32 -1.73 -3.84
CA SER A 79 9.63 -2.35 -4.02
C SER A 79 10.64 -1.69 -3.09
N PHE A 80 11.33 -2.51 -2.30
CA PHE A 80 12.37 -2.04 -1.40
C PHE A 80 13.73 -2.57 -1.87
N PRO A 81 14.81 -1.76 -1.76
CA PRO A 81 16.14 -2.16 -2.20
C PRO A 81 16.81 -3.08 -1.15
N VAL A 82 16.19 -4.21 -0.85
CA VAL A 82 16.68 -5.17 0.12
C VAL A 82 16.62 -6.58 -0.46
N THR A 83 17.43 -7.50 0.10
CA THR A 83 17.35 -8.91 -0.26
C THR A 83 16.10 -9.56 0.33
N LEU A 84 15.72 -10.73 -0.18
CA LEU A 84 14.61 -11.48 0.37
C LEU A 84 14.86 -11.85 1.85
N ASP A 85 16.10 -12.22 2.20
CA ASP A 85 16.45 -12.55 3.57
C ASP A 85 16.29 -11.34 4.49
N ALA A 86 16.74 -10.16 4.07
CA ALA A 86 16.59 -8.92 4.84
C ALA A 86 15.11 -8.57 5.02
N PHE A 87 14.30 -8.76 3.99
CA PHE A 87 12.86 -8.55 4.06
C PHE A 87 12.21 -9.51 5.06
N ASN A 88 12.58 -10.80 5.03
CA ASN A 88 12.04 -11.81 5.93
C ASN A 88 12.40 -11.54 7.40
N GLN A 89 13.51 -10.85 7.65
CA GLN A 89 13.97 -10.47 9.00
C GLN A 89 13.45 -9.09 9.43
N ARG A 90 12.56 -8.48 8.65
CA ARG A 90 12.00 -7.17 8.97
C ARG A 90 11.28 -7.15 10.31
N ARG A 91 11.26 -5.98 10.94
CA ARG A 91 10.43 -5.74 12.13
C ARG A 91 8.98 -5.53 11.75
N SER A 92 8.72 -4.76 10.69
CA SER A 92 7.37 -4.53 10.18
C SER A 92 7.40 -4.03 8.74
N VAL A 93 6.28 -4.20 8.06
CA VAL A 93 6.01 -3.56 6.78
C VAL A 93 4.65 -2.88 6.89
N SER A 94 4.54 -1.66 6.36
CA SER A 94 3.32 -0.88 6.45
C SER A 94 3.09 -0.09 5.16
N VAL A 95 1.84 0.37 5.01
CA VAL A 95 1.43 1.26 3.92
C VAL A 95 0.89 2.52 4.56
N ALA A 96 1.42 3.68 4.17
CA ALA A 96 0.93 4.98 4.58
C ALA A 96 0.12 5.59 3.45
N ILE A 97 -1.13 5.93 3.73
CA ILE A 97 -2.06 6.53 2.78
C ILE A 97 -2.36 7.94 3.24
N GLN A 98 -1.98 8.94 2.42
CA GLN A 98 -2.22 10.33 2.72
C GLN A 98 -3.49 10.79 2.01
N PRO A 99 -4.59 11.05 2.75
CA PRO A 99 -5.79 11.64 2.14
C PRO A 99 -5.60 13.12 1.84
N TYR A 100 -6.37 13.64 0.88
CA TYR A 100 -6.52 15.09 0.71
C TYR A 100 -7.20 15.68 1.96
N ASP A 101 -6.84 16.90 2.29
CA ASP A 101 -7.42 17.69 3.39
C ASP A 101 -7.24 17.06 4.79
N GLN A 102 -6.38 16.06 4.91
CA GLN A 102 -6.06 15.45 6.20
C GLN A 102 -4.56 15.63 6.49
N PRO A 103 -4.18 16.17 7.66
CA PRO A 103 -2.76 16.39 7.97
C PRO A 103 -2.01 15.13 8.35
N VAL A 104 -2.71 14.06 8.74
CA VAL A 104 -2.11 12.83 9.24
C VAL A 104 -2.42 11.68 8.29
N PRO A 105 -1.41 10.92 7.82
CA PRO A 105 -1.65 9.76 6.98
C PRO A 105 -2.28 8.62 7.78
N VAL A 106 -3.00 7.75 7.07
CA VAL A 106 -3.49 6.48 7.60
C VAL A 106 -2.41 5.44 7.38
N THR A 107 -1.98 4.75 8.44
CA THR A 107 -0.95 3.72 8.37
C THR A 107 -1.55 2.36 8.66
N LEU A 108 -1.33 1.41 7.74
CA LEU A 108 -1.75 0.02 7.86
C LEU A 108 -0.50 -0.84 7.99
N THR A 109 -0.36 -1.56 9.10
CA THR A 109 0.84 -2.35 9.42
C THR A 109 0.54 -3.84 9.34
N LYS A 110 1.48 -4.56 8.75
CA LYS A 110 1.49 -6.02 8.74
C LYS A 110 2.71 -6.59 9.46
#